data_71f7864e53aac2f84574362b956b2212
#
_entry.id   71f7864e53aac2f84574362b956b2212
#
_cell.length_a   1.000
_cell.length_b   1.000
_cell.length_c   1.000
_cell.angle_alpha   90.00
_cell.angle_beta   90.00
_cell.angle_gamma   90.00
#
_symmetry.space_group_name_H-M   'P 1'
#
loop_
_entity.id
_entity.type
_entity.pdbx_description
1 polymer ?
#
loop_
_entity_poly.entity_id
_entity_poly.type
_entity_poly.pdbx_seq_one_letter_code
_entity_poly.pdbx_strand_id
1 'polypeptide(L)'
;MDESRGRFDESASMIVAALKTGFIEGKGPFYKQPRVELRPRPQNNFDGRIYAVASSEDSVDSAAKLGAHMVMFADRPWDMRLPAIEFGRSQHRKYHGTEQPHLMMTEFVVCGADNASCEEEARKYQGKFVESNFYHYEFLGEHFKNVKGYDSYQQKAEIARKGGGLPAAIEGFMKAACWGTPDRILREYEARRKLLGDFELNVAFRFGGTPLAVSERGLKLFAKEVLPVLKKWAPVSKAKAAE
;
A
#
# COMPACT_ATOMS: atom_id res chain seq x y z
N MET A 1 6.78 -13.07 -17.35
CA MET A 1 5.87 -12.28 -16.49
C MET A 1 4.40 -12.65 -16.65
N ASP A 2 3.97 -13.19 -17.77
CA ASP A 2 2.54 -13.49 -18.08
C ASP A 2 1.87 -14.47 -17.11
N GLU A 3 2.62 -15.39 -16.53
CA GLU A 3 2.10 -16.36 -15.54
C GLU A 3 2.10 -15.83 -14.09
N SER A 4 2.68 -14.66 -13.82
CA SER A 4 2.91 -14.19 -12.44
C SER A 4 1.62 -14.06 -11.65
N ARG A 5 0.55 -13.58 -12.29
CA ARG A 5 -0.77 -13.45 -11.66
C ARG A 5 -1.39 -14.82 -11.35
N GLY A 6 -1.40 -15.74 -12.31
CA GLY A 6 -1.93 -17.08 -12.08
C GLY A 6 -1.17 -17.84 -10.98
N ARG A 7 0.16 -17.72 -10.97
CA ARG A 7 1.00 -18.30 -9.90
C ARG A 7 0.69 -17.70 -8.54
N PHE A 8 0.53 -16.37 -8.47
CA PHE A 8 0.13 -15.68 -7.24
C PHE A 8 -1.23 -16.17 -6.74
N ASP A 9 -2.25 -16.17 -7.59
CA ASP A 9 -3.62 -16.51 -7.21
C ASP A 9 -3.71 -17.95 -6.70
N GLU A 10 -3.02 -18.89 -7.38
CA GLU A 10 -2.96 -20.29 -6.95
C GLU A 10 -2.23 -20.44 -5.61
N SER A 11 -1.02 -19.90 -5.50
CA SER A 11 -0.22 -20.02 -4.27
C SER A 11 -0.87 -19.32 -3.07
N ALA A 12 -1.42 -18.11 -3.26
CA ALA A 12 -2.08 -17.36 -2.20
C ALA A 12 -3.31 -18.09 -1.67
N SER A 13 -4.13 -18.65 -2.58
CA SER A 13 -5.29 -19.47 -2.21
C SER A 13 -4.89 -20.72 -1.42
N MET A 14 -3.83 -21.42 -1.84
CA MET A 14 -3.27 -22.57 -1.12
C MET A 14 -2.80 -22.18 0.28
N ILE A 15 -2.07 -21.07 0.41
CA ILE A 15 -1.55 -20.57 1.69
C ILE A 15 -2.70 -20.19 2.63
N VAL A 16 -3.68 -19.43 2.16
CA VAL A 16 -4.84 -19.03 2.98
C VAL A 16 -5.63 -20.25 3.44
N ALA A 17 -5.86 -21.23 2.56
CA ALA A 17 -6.50 -22.49 2.93
C ALA A 17 -5.66 -23.26 3.98
N ALA A 18 -4.35 -23.29 3.81
CA ALA A 18 -3.45 -23.98 4.74
C ALA A 18 -3.42 -23.33 6.13
N LEU A 19 -3.47 -22.00 6.21
CA LEU A 19 -3.56 -21.26 7.47
C LEU A 19 -4.86 -21.56 8.22
N LYS A 20 -5.96 -21.83 7.49
CA LYS A 20 -7.27 -22.19 8.08
C LYS A 20 -7.34 -23.65 8.50
N THR A 21 -6.81 -24.56 7.69
CA THR A 21 -6.97 -26.01 7.87
C THR A 21 -5.82 -26.66 8.62
N GLY A 22 -4.64 -26.06 8.65
CA GLY A 22 -3.40 -26.64 9.11
C GLY A 22 -2.72 -27.59 8.12
N PHE A 23 -3.23 -27.67 6.86
CA PHE A 23 -2.66 -28.51 5.81
C PHE A 23 -2.53 -27.74 4.51
N ILE A 24 -1.38 -27.86 3.86
CA ILE A 24 -1.16 -27.33 2.51
C ILE A 24 -1.35 -28.44 1.48
N GLU A 25 -2.06 -28.13 0.39
CA GLU A 25 -2.29 -29.01 -0.75
C GLU A 25 -2.45 -28.17 -2.01
N GLY A 26 -1.93 -28.65 -3.16
CA GLY A 26 -2.06 -27.99 -4.45
C GLY A 26 -2.26 -29.01 -5.57
N LYS A 27 -3.29 -28.79 -6.39
CA LYS A 27 -3.61 -29.60 -7.58
C LYS A 27 -3.76 -28.75 -8.84
N GLY A 28 -3.42 -27.46 -8.74
CA GLY A 28 -3.53 -26.51 -9.83
C GLY A 28 -2.47 -26.70 -10.92
N PRO A 29 -2.49 -25.87 -11.97
CA PRO A 29 -1.55 -25.96 -13.08
C PRO A 29 -0.12 -25.59 -12.69
N PHE A 30 0.08 -24.71 -11.71
CA PHE A 30 1.40 -24.19 -11.33
C PHE A 30 2.03 -24.97 -10.18
N TYR A 31 1.24 -25.42 -9.19
CA TYR A 31 1.75 -26.05 -7.98
C TYR A 31 1.09 -27.40 -7.74
N LYS A 32 1.90 -28.45 -7.87
CA LYS A 32 1.55 -29.85 -7.53
C LYS A 32 2.10 -30.15 -6.15
N GLN A 33 1.32 -29.85 -5.12
CA GLN A 33 1.73 -30.03 -3.72
C GLN A 33 0.92 -31.14 -3.08
N PRO A 34 1.53 -32.28 -2.69
CA PRO A 34 0.86 -33.27 -1.86
C PRO A 34 0.32 -32.66 -0.57
N ARG A 35 -0.75 -33.24 -0.04
CA ARG A 35 -1.30 -32.76 1.24
C ARG A 35 -0.32 -33.02 2.38
N VAL A 36 0.18 -31.94 2.98
CA VAL A 36 1.17 -31.97 4.07
C VAL A 36 0.70 -31.08 5.20
N GLU A 37 0.88 -31.55 6.45
CA GLU A 37 0.58 -30.76 7.64
C GLU A 37 1.60 -29.65 7.83
N LEU A 38 1.11 -28.43 8.14
CA LEU A 38 1.95 -27.31 8.52
C LEU A 38 2.56 -27.55 9.92
N ARG A 39 3.87 -27.34 10.05
CA ARG A 39 4.58 -27.45 11.33
C ARG A 39 5.48 -26.23 11.56
N PRO A 40 5.27 -25.46 12.65
CA PRO A 40 4.21 -25.64 13.66
C PRO A 40 2.82 -25.42 13.07
N ARG A 41 1.84 -26.15 13.59
CA ARG A 41 0.46 -25.95 13.16
C ARG A 41 -0.04 -24.55 13.58
N PRO A 42 -0.79 -23.84 12.72
CA PRO A 42 -1.38 -22.56 13.10
C PRO A 42 -2.25 -22.72 14.35
N GLN A 43 -1.94 -21.95 15.39
CA GLN A 43 -2.67 -21.99 16.66
C GLN A 43 -3.82 -20.99 16.71
N ASN A 44 -3.73 -19.92 15.90
CA ASN A 44 -4.70 -18.84 15.86
C ASN A 44 -5.39 -18.77 14.50
N ASN A 45 -6.58 -18.20 14.49
CA ASN A 45 -7.26 -17.83 13.27
C ASN A 45 -6.58 -16.60 12.64
N PHE A 46 -6.36 -16.63 11.33
CA PHE A 46 -5.79 -15.55 10.53
C PHE A 46 -6.86 -14.75 9.78
N ASP A 47 -8.15 -15.01 9.99
CA ASP A 47 -9.23 -14.21 9.40
C ASP A 47 -9.09 -12.74 9.82
N GLY A 48 -9.19 -11.82 8.84
CA GLY A 48 -8.95 -10.39 9.07
C GLY A 48 -7.48 -10.01 9.31
N ARG A 49 -6.52 -10.92 9.04
CA ARG A 49 -5.07 -10.68 9.17
C ARG A 49 -4.30 -10.97 7.89
N ILE A 50 -4.99 -11.12 6.80
CA ILE A 50 -4.38 -11.32 5.47
C ILE A 50 -4.34 -9.97 4.77
N TYR A 51 -3.16 -9.59 4.30
CA TYR A 51 -2.89 -8.33 3.61
C TYR A 51 -2.30 -8.61 2.24
N ALA A 52 -2.77 -7.89 1.22
CA ALA A 52 -2.27 -8.02 -0.14
C ALA A 52 -2.01 -6.65 -0.75
N VAL A 53 -0.80 -6.44 -1.29
CA VAL A 53 -0.50 -5.24 -2.07
C VAL A 53 -1.32 -5.25 -3.35
N ALA A 54 -2.11 -4.20 -3.56
CA ALA A 54 -3.04 -4.10 -4.68
C ALA A 54 -3.04 -2.68 -5.25
N SER A 55 -2.76 -2.54 -6.55
CA SER A 55 -2.74 -1.25 -7.23
C SER A 55 -3.25 -1.30 -8.67
N SER A 56 -3.21 -2.45 -9.32
CA SER A 56 -3.81 -2.72 -10.62
C SER A 56 -5.15 -3.44 -10.44
N GLU A 57 -6.03 -3.38 -11.43
CA GLU A 57 -7.34 -4.04 -11.42
C GLU A 57 -7.23 -5.53 -11.07
N ASP A 58 -6.33 -6.27 -11.74
CA ASP A 58 -6.07 -7.69 -11.46
C ASP A 58 -5.61 -7.93 -10.01
N SER A 59 -4.75 -7.07 -9.46
CA SER A 59 -4.27 -7.23 -8.08
C SER A 59 -5.32 -6.91 -7.04
N VAL A 60 -6.19 -5.95 -7.34
CA VAL A 60 -7.34 -5.58 -6.51
C VAL A 60 -8.37 -6.71 -6.50
N ASP A 61 -8.68 -7.29 -7.66
CA ASP A 61 -9.58 -8.45 -7.75
C ASP A 61 -9.03 -9.66 -6.99
N SER A 62 -7.74 -9.96 -7.13
CA SER A 62 -7.07 -11.04 -6.37
C SER A 62 -7.13 -10.82 -4.86
N ALA A 63 -6.86 -9.58 -4.38
CA ALA A 63 -6.96 -9.24 -2.97
C ALA A 63 -8.40 -9.41 -2.45
N ALA A 64 -9.38 -8.97 -3.24
CA ALA A 64 -10.80 -9.13 -2.91
C ALA A 64 -11.21 -10.60 -2.84
N LYS A 65 -10.79 -11.45 -3.78
CA LYS A 65 -11.04 -12.91 -3.76
C LYS A 65 -10.51 -13.58 -2.50
N LEU A 66 -9.34 -13.17 -2.05
CA LEU A 66 -8.70 -13.69 -0.83
C LEU A 66 -9.38 -13.22 0.47
N GLY A 67 -10.28 -12.22 0.41
CA GLY A 67 -10.81 -11.55 1.58
C GLY A 67 -9.75 -10.73 2.32
N ALA A 68 -8.68 -10.32 1.63
CA ALA A 68 -7.54 -9.62 2.21
C ALA A 68 -7.80 -8.12 2.38
N HIS A 69 -7.14 -7.52 3.37
CA HIS A 69 -6.96 -6.09 3.42
C HIS A 69 -6.11 -5.64 2.23
N MET A 70 -6.57 -4.66 1.47
CA MET A 70 -5.72 -4.06 0.44
C MET A 70 -4.65 -3.18 1.06
N VAL A 71 -3.41 -3.34 0.60
CA VAL A 71 -2.28 -2.47 0.96
C VAL A 71 -1.95 -1.58 -0.23
N MET A 72 -1.97 -0.26 -0.03
CA MET A 72 -1.61 0.71 -1.06
C MET A 72 -0.56 1.69 -0.52
N PHE A 73 0.39 2.05 -1.39
CA PHE A 73 1.41 3.03 -1.06
C PHE A 73 0.92 4.45 -1.36
N ALA A 74 1.35 5.43 -0.58
CA ALA A 74 1.13 6.86 -0.84
C ALA A 74 2.14 7.40 -1.89
N ASP A 75 2.11 6.82 -3.10
CA ASP A 75 2.96 7.21 -4.23
C ASP A 75 2.28 8.16 -5.23
N ARG A 76 1.01 8.47 -5.00
CA ARG A 76 0.18 9.40 -5.78
C ARG A 76 -1.00 9.91 -4.93
N PRO A 77 -1.64 11.02 -5.31
CA PRO A 77 -2.83 11.54 -4.64
C PRO A 77 -3.93 10.48 -4.44
N TRP A 78 -4.57 10.49 -3.29
CA TRP A 78 -5.52 9.44 -2.90
C TRP A 78 -6.84 9.48 -3.67
N ASP A 79 -7.25 10.64 -4.17
CA ASP A 79 -8.39 10.79 -5.08
C ASP A 79 -8.20 9.99 -6.38
N MET A 80 -6.97 9.92 -6.90
CA MET A 80 -6.63 9.10 -8.05
C MET A 80 -6.72 7.59 -7.79
N ARG A 81 -6.79 7.18 -6.53
CA ARG A 81 -6.91 5.76 -6.14
C ARG A 81 -8.35 5.33 -5.88
N LEU A 82 -9.29 6.26 -5.77
CA LEU A 82 -10.69 5.97 -5.48
C LEU A 82 -11.30 4.94 -6.43
N PRO A 83 -11.09 5.00 -7.77
CA PRO A 83 -11.66 3.99 -8.67
C PRO A 83 -11.21 2.57 -8.33
N ALA A 84 -9.92 2.37 -8.02
CA ALA A 84 -9.39 1.05 -7.64
C ALA A 84 -9.92 0.59 -6.28
N ILE A 85 -10.09 1.52 -5.32
CA ILE A 85 -10.65 1.22 -4.00
C ILE A 85 -12.12 0.81 -4.11
N GLU A 86 -12.93 1.55 -4.88
CA GLU A 86 -14.34 1.24 -5.09
C GLU A 86 -14.53 -0.07 -5.86
N PHE A 87 -13.67 -0.32 -6.86
CA PHE A 87 -13.64 -1.61 -7.55
C PHE A 87 -13.36 -2.75 -6.56
N GLY A 88 -12.37 -2.61 -5.67
CA GLY A 88 -12.07 -3.59 -4.64
C GLY A 88 -13.25 -3.84 -3.70
N ARG A 89 -13.91 -2.78 -3.25
CA ARG A 89 -15.12 -2.86 -2.42
C ARG A 89 -16.24 -3.64 -3.13
N SER A 90 -16.45 -3.38 -4.41
CA SER A 90 -17.47 -4.06 -5.21
C SER A 90 -17.14 -5.54 -5.38
N GLN A 91 -15.88 -5.89 -5.69
CA GLN A 91 -15.45 -7.28 -5.85
C GLN A 91 -15.52 -8.04 -4.52
N HIS A 92 -15.10 -7.42 -3.42
CA HIS A 92 -15.18 -8.05 -2.10
C HIS A 92 -16.64 -8.39 -1.74
N ARG A 93 -17.59 -7.47 -1.94
CA ARG A 93 -19.03 -7.76 -1.74
C ARG A 93 -19.51 -8.89 -2.63
N LYS A 94 -19.07 -8.94 -3.89
CA LYS A 94 -19.41 -10.01 -4.84
C LYS A 94 -18.92 -11.39 -4.37
N TYR A 95 -17.69 -11.48 -3.83
CA TYR A 95 -17.09 -12.75 -3.44
C TYR A 95 -17.51 -13.21 -2.03
N HIS A 96 -17.73 -12.28 -1.10
CA HIS A 96 -17.92 -12.61 0.32
C HIS A 96 -19.26 -12.16 0.88
N GLY A 97 -20.05 -11.34 0.18
CA GLY A 97 -21.33 -10.80 0.69
C GLY A 97 -21.18 -9.82 1.85
N THR A 98 -19.96 -9.37 2.14
CA THR A 98 -19.63 -8.46 3.25
C THR A 98 -18.89 -7.23 2.77
N GLU A 99 -18.79 -6.22 3.64
CA GLU A 99 -17.95 -5.05 3.36
C GLU A 99 -16.46 -5.43 3.37
N GLN A 100 -15.70 -4.79 2.46
CA GLN A 100 -14.26 -4.98 2.41
C GLN A 100 -13.60 -4.53 3.72
N PRO A 101 -12.59 -5.26 4.23
CA PRO A 101 -11.76 -4.81 5.34
C PRO A 101 -11.11 -3.44 5.05
N HIS A 102 -10.76 -2.71 6.11
CA HIS A 102 -10.12 -1.41 5.96
C HIS A 102 -8.86 -1.48 5.09
N LEU A 103 -8.70 -0.47 4.24
CA LEU A 103 -7.48 -0.26 3.47
C LEU A 103 -6.31 -0.01 4.43
N MET A 104 -5.16 -0.65 4.20
CA MET A 104 -3.90 -0.27 4.83
C MET A 104 -3.14 0.70 3.92
N MET A 105 -2.92 1.92 4.40
CA MET A 105 -2.02 2.88 3.76
C MET A 105 -0.59 2.65 4.21
N THR A 106 0.34 2.52 3.26
CA THR A 106 1.78 2.49 3.54
C THR A 106 2.37 3.84 3.19
N GLU A 107 2.96 4.47 4.19
CA GLU A 107 3.51 5.84 4.15
C GLU A 107 4.99 5.87 4.42
N PHE A 108 5.69 6.77 3.72
CA PHE A 108 7.07 7.17 4.01
C PHE A 108 7.04 8.55 4.65
N VAL A 109 7.12 8.61 5.98
CA VAL A 109 6.86 9.83 6.74
C VAL A 109 8.15 10.51 7.17
N VAL A 110 8.21 11.84 6.96
CA VAL A 110 9.17 12.74 7.59
C VAL A 110 8.41 13.59 8.61
N CYS A 111 8.72 13.42 9.89
CA CYS A 111 8.08 14.14 11.00
C CYS A 111 9.12 14.95 11.76
N GLY A 112 8.89 16.25 11.92
CA GLY A 112 9.83 17.16 12.60
C GLY A 112 9.16 18.34 13.27
N ALA A 113 9.97 19.22 13.86
CA ALA A 113 9.49 20.34 14.66
C ALA A 113 9.00 21.53 13.81
N ASP A 114 9.49 21.69 12.59
CA ASP A 114 9.08 22.74 11.67
C ASP A 114 8.93 22.22 10.25
N ASN A 115 8.04 22.90 9.48
CA ASN A 115 7.70 22.44 8.14
C ASN A 115 8.80 22.67 7.11
N ALA A 116 9.63 23.70 7.26
CA ALA A 116 10.67 24.00 6.27
C ALA A 116 11.78 22.95 6.32
N SER A 117 12.29 22.62 7.50
CA SER A 117 13.27 21.54 7.71
C SER A 117 12.69 20.19 7.28
N CYS A 118 11.41 19.92 7.55
CA CYS A 118 10.75 18.69 7.10
C CYS A 118 10.63 18.62 5.58
N GLU A 119 10.39 19.72 4.90
CA GLU A 119 10.34 19.77 3.43
C GLU A 119 11.70 19.44 2.82
N GLU A 120 12.78 20.03 3.36
CA GLU A 120 14.15 19.74 2.91
C GLU A 120 14.51 18.25 3.12
N GLU A 121 14.21 17.71 4.31
CA GLU A 121 14.46 16.30 4.62
C GLU A 121 13.60 15.38 3.72
N ALA A 122 12.32 15.70 3.51
CA ALA A 122 11.43 14.94 2.64
C ALA A 122 11.93 14.97 1.19
N ARG A 123 12.24 16.14 0.67
CA ARG A 123 12.80 16.30 -0.68
C ARG A 123 14.07 15.47 -0.86
N LYS A 124 14.95 15.49 0.14
CA LYS A 124 16.20 14.73 0.12
C LYS A 124 15.97 13.21 0.16
N TYR A 125 15.18 12.71 1.12
CA TYR A 125 15.09 11.28 1.38
C TYR A 125 13.96 10.60 0.61
N GLN A 126 12.80 11.23 0.47
CA GLN A 126 11.75 10.76 -0.41
C GLN A 126 12.20 10.86 -1.87
N GLY A 127 12.93 11.93 -2.23
CA GLY A 127 13.56 12.05 -3.54
C GLY A 127 14.52 10.90 -3.86
N LYS A 128 15.41 10.55 -2.93
CA LYS A 128 16.32 9.39 -3.09
C LYS A 128 15.57 8.06 -3.17
N PHE A 129 14.46 7.91 -2.46
CA PHE A 129 13.61 6.73 -2.58
C PHE A 129 13.01 6.63 -3.99
N VAL A 130 12.45 7.73 -4.52
CA VAL A 130 11.92 7.78 -5.89
C VAL A 130 13.02 7.50 -6.91
N GLU A 131 14.19 8.11 -6.76
CA GLU A 131 15.36 7.87 -7.61
C GLU A 131 15.76 6.40 -7.61
N SER A 132 15.84 5.77 -6.42
CA SER A 132 16.14 4.33 -6.30
C SER A 132 15.11 3.46 -7.03
N ASN A 133 13.82 3.81 -6.95
CA ASN A 133 12.79 3.11 -7.71
C ASN A 133 12.93 3.27 -9.22
N PHE A 134 13.30 4.47 -9.69
CA PHE A 134 13.55 4.73 -11.10
C PHE A 134 14.67 3.84 -11.66
N TYR A 135 15.76 3.70 -10.92
CA TYR A 135 16.87 2.82 -11.30
C TYR A 135 16.50 1.34 -11.16
N HIS A 136 15.87 0.95 -10.05
CA HIS A 136 15.53 -0.45 -9.78
C HIS A 136 14.54 -1.03 -10.80
N TYR A 137 13.52 -0.25 -11.16
CA TYR A 137 12.51 -0.66 -12.14
C TYR A 137 12.84 -0.23 -13.57
N GLU A 138 13.96 0.45 -13.79
CA GLU A 138 14.35 0.97 -15.12
C GLU A 138 13.18 1.69 -15.81
N PHE A 139 12.49 2.61 -15.09
CA PHE A 139 11.28 3.26 -15.61
C PHE A 139 11.47 4.05 -16.91
N LEU A 140 12.70 4.37 -17.27
CA LEU A 140 13.02 4.99 -18.56
C LEU A 140 13.17 3.96 -19.70
N GLY A 141 13.21 2.66 -19.37
CA GLY A 141 13.24 1.54 -20.33
C GLY A 141 11.87 1.24 -20.95
N GLU A 142 11.87 0.34 -21.93
CA GLU A 142 10.65 -0.11 -22.64
C GLU A 142 10.16 -1.51 -22.24
N HIS A 143 10.80 -2.13 -21.25
CA HIS A 143 10.53 -3.52 -20.87
C HIS A 143 9.15 -3.78 -20.25
N PHE A 144 8.42 -2.72 -19.83
CA PHE A 144 7.03 -2.83 -19.38
C PHE A 144 6.02 -2.78 -20.55
N LYS A 145 6.47 -2.47 -21.76
CA LYS A 145 5.59 -2.32 -22.92
C LYS A 145 4.95 -3.66 -23.26
N ASN A 146 3.61 -3.67 -23.31
CA ASN A 146 2.81 -4.86 -23.63
C ASN A 146 2.94 -6.03 -22.63
N VAL A 147 3.36 -5.78 -21.38
CA VAL A 147 3.40 -6.80 -20.33
C VAL A 147 2.09 -6.76 -19.53
N LYS A 148 1.34 -7.85 -19.58
CA LYS A 148 0.06 -8.00 -18.86
C LYS A 148 0.23 -7.73 -17.35
N GLY A 149 -0.63 -6.85 -16.80
CA GLY A 149 -0.62 -6.48 -15.39
C GLY A 149 0.42 -5.42 -15.01
N TYR A 150 1.17 -4.88 -15.99
CA TYR A 150 2.16 -3.81 -15.79
C TYR A 150 1.78 -2.49 -16.45
N ASP A 151 0.51 -2.32 -16.86
CA ASP A 151 0.02 -1.09 -17.51
C ASP A 151 0.27 0.16 -16.68
N SER A 152 0.13 0.08 -15.34
CA SER A 152 0.43 1.18 -14.44
C SER A 152 1.92 1.56 -14.42
N TYR A 153 2.82 0.60 -14.62
CA TYR A 153 4.26 0.84 -14.73
C TYR A 153 4.60 1.44 -16.08
N GLN A 154 3.97 0.96 -17.16
CA GLN A 154 4.10 1.55 -18.49
C GLN A 154 3.63 3.01 -18.49
N GLN A 155 2.47 3.31 -17.90
CA GLN A 155 1.97 4.68 -17.76
C GLN A 155 2.93 5.56 -16.96
N LYS A 156 3.48 5.08 -15.85
CA LYS A 156 4.50 5.80 -15.07
C LYS A 156 5.75 6.08 -15.89
N ALA A 157 6.21 5.11 -16.67
CA ALA A 157 7.36 5.26 -17.56
C ALA A 157 7.10 6.31 -18.66
N GLU A 158 5.91 6.32 -19.26
CA GLU A 158 5.51 7.32 -20.26
C GLU A 158 5.38 8.73 -19.66
N ILE A 159 4.74 8.85 -18.49
CA ILE A 159 4.63 10.11 -17.76
C ILE A 159 6.04 10.64 -17.42
N ALA A 160 6.92 9.77 -16.93
CA ALA A 160 8.29 10.16 -16.63
C ALA A 160 9.04 10.64 -17.86
N ARG A 161 8.93 9.94 -18.99
CA ARG A 161 9.60 10.32 -20.24
C ARG A 161 9.08 11.64 -20.83
N LYS A 162 7.75 11.87 -20.77
CA LYS A 162 7.09 13.04 -21.38
C LYS A 162 6.94 14.23 -20.43
N GLY A 163 6.91 13.97 -19.13
CA GLY A 163 6.46 14.91 -18.10
C GLY A 163 7.56 15.51 -17.22
N GLY A 164 8.83 15.51 -17.64
CA GLY A 164 9.93 16.13 -16.88
C GLY A 164 10.80 15.15 -16.09
N GLY A 165 10.65 13.85 -16.31
CA GLY A 165 11.55 12.82 -15.79
C GLY A 165 11.52 12.67 -14.27
N LEU A 166 12.70 12.33 -13.70
CA LEU A 166 12.87 12.10 -12.26
C LEU A 166 12.47 13.31 -11.39
N PRO A 167 12.80 14.58 -11.74
CA PRO A 167 12.37 15.72 -10.92
C PRO A 167 10.85 15.82 -10.77
N ALA A 168 10.09 15.65 -11.86
CA ALA A 168 8.62 15.68 -11.81
C ALA A 168 8.03 14.52 -11.01
N ALA A 169 8.65 13.34 -11.06
CA ALA A 169 8.26 12.19 -10.25
C ALA A 169 8.49 12.44 -8.76
N ILE A 170 9.60 13.07 -8.38
CA ILE A 170 9.88 13.48 -6.99
C ILE A 170 8.82 14.47 -6.50
N GLU A 171 8.51 15.52 -7.27
CA GLU A 171 7.47 16.49 -6.92
C GLU A 171 6.09 15.83 -6.78
N GLY A 172 5.74 14.92 -7.68
CA GLY A 172 4.50 14.14 -7.60
C GLY A 172 4.43 13.29 -6.34
N PHE A 173 5.53 12.62 -5.99
CA PHE A 173 5.62 11.83 -4.76
C PHE A 173 5.52 12.70 -3.51
N MET A 174 6.22 13.82 -3.45
CA MET A 174 6.19 14.76 -2.33
C MET A 174 4.79 15.34 -2.06
N LYS A 175 3.97 15.52 -3.11
CA LYS A 175 2.57 15.95 -2.98
C LYS A 175 1.67 14.87 -2.40
N ALA A 176 2.00 13.62 -2.60
CA ALA A 176 1.22 12.47 -2.13
C ALA A 176 1.67 11.96 -0.76
N ALA A 177 2.96 12.05 -0.46
CA ALA A 177 3.55 11.54 0.77
C ALA A 177 3.32 12.49 1.96
N CYS A 178 3.33 11.92 3.16
CA CYS A 178 3.09 12.66 4.38
C CYS A 178 4.41 13.17 4.98
N TRP A 179 4.53 14.48 5.18
CA TRP A 179 5.68 15.11 5.81
C TRP A 179 5.31 16.41 6.51
N GLY A 180 6.08 16.82 7.52
CA GLY A 180 5.93 18.08 8.22
C GLY A 180 5.84 17.94 9.73
N THR A 181 5.26 18.96 10.36
CA THR A 181 4.99 18.96 11.79
C THR A 181 3.85 17.99 12.14
N PRO A 182 3.73 17.54 13.40
CA PRO A 182 2.61 16.72 13.86
C PRO A 182 1.23 17.26 13.43
N ASP A 183 1.00 18.57 13.57
CA ASP A 183 -0.26 19.20 13.18
C ASP A 183 -0.54 19.11 11.67
N ARG A 184 0.49 19.29 10.84
CA ARG A 184 0.36 19.12 9.38
C ARG A 184 0.02 17.67 9.03
N ILE A 185 0.73 16.72 9.64
CA ILE A 185 0.51 15.28 9.44
C ILE A 185 -0.92 14.88 9.85
N LEU A 186 -1.40 15.36 10.99
CA LEU A 186 -2.76 15.09 11.46
C LEU A 186 -3.82 15.65 10.51
N ARG A 187 -3.66 16.88 10.02
CA ARG A 187 -4.58 17.45 9.01
C ARG A 187 -4.61 16.63 7.72
N GLU A 188 -3.46 16.16 7.28
CA GLU A 188 -3.37 15.31 6.09
C GLU A 188 -4.12 13.99 6.28
N TYR A 189 -3.91 13.30 7.40
CA TYR A 189 -4.64 12.06 7.70
C TYR A 189 -6.14 12.28 7.90
N GLU A 190 -6.54 13.41 8.48
CA GLU A 190 -7.95 13.77 8.59
C GLU A 190 -8.60 13.97 7.21
N ALA A 191 -7.92 14.66 6.29
CA ALA A 191 -8.39 14.86 4.92
C ALA A 191 -8.52 13.52 4.18
N ARG A 192 -7.53 12.62 4.32
CA ARG A 192 -7.60 11.28 3.75
C ARG A 192 -8.72 10.45 4.35
N ARG A 193 -8.95 10.56 5.64
CA ARG A 193 -10.05 9.87 6.31
C ARG A 193 -11.42 10.32 5.83
N LYS A 194 -11.60 11.61 5.57
CA LYS A 194 -12.82 12.15 4.94
C LYS A 194 -13.06 11.56 3.54
N LEU A 195 -11.98 11.31 2.81
CA LEU A 195 -12.04 10.80 1.44
C LEU A 195 -12.24 9.27 1.39
N LEU A 196 -11.55 8.53 2.23
CA LEU A 196 -11.41 7.07 2.13
C LEU A 196 -12.28 6.30 3.13
N GLY A 197 -12.74 6.95 4.20
CA GLY A 197 -13.26 6.32 5.40
C GLY A 197 -12.12 5.92 6.34
N ASP A 198 -12.40 5.02 7.27
CA ASP A 198 -11.37 4.49 8.16
C ASP A 198 -10.34 3.64 7.40
N PHE A 199 -9.10 3.70 7.84
CA PHE A 199 -7.97 2.98 7.26
C PHE A 199 -7.00 2.51 8.35
N GLU A 200 -6.20 1.53 8.02
CA GLU A 200 -5.03 1.15 8.79
C GLU A 200 -3.81 1.90 8.28
N LEU A 201 -2.85 2.17 9.14
CA LEU A 201 -1.66 2.95 8.82
C LEU A 201 -0.39 2.16 9.09
N ASN A 202 0.40 1.93 8.04
CA ASN A 202 1.74 1.39 8.10
C ASN A 202 2.75 2.51 7.76
N VAL A 203 3.61 2.88 8.72
CA VAL A 203 4.49 4.04 8.59
C VAL A 203 5.95 3.63 8.60
N ALA A 204 6.68 4.00 7.56
CA ALA A 204 8.12 3.86 7.48
C ALA A 204 8.80 5.22 7.71
N PHE A 205 9.74 5.28 8.65
CA PHE A 205 10.56 6.47 8.94
C PHE A 205 11.98 6.37 8.38
N ARG A 206 12.41 5.18 7.96
CA ARG A 206 13.75 4.95 7.42
C ARG A 206 13.68 4.42 6.00
N PHE A 207 14.00 5.27 5.04
CA PHE A 207 13.95 5.01 3.60
C PHE A 207 14.91 5.98 2.88
N GLY A 208 15.25 5.72 1.62
CA GLY A 208 16.04 6.63 0.78
C GLY A 208 17.37 7.06 1.40
N GLY A 209 17.98 6.18 2.21
CA GLY A 209 19.24 6.50 2.89
C GLY A 209 19.10 7.43 4.09
N THR A 210 17.91 7.60 4.67
CA THR A 210 17.70 8.41 5.89
C THR A 210 18.59 7.92 7.02
N PRO A 211 19.40 8.81 7.64
CA PRO A 211 20.22 8.47 8.81
C PRO A 211 19.36 7.99 9.99
N LEU A 212 19.89 7.06 10.78
CA LEU A 212 19.16 6.51 11.93
C LEU A 212 18.69 7.60 12.91
N ALA A 213 19.53 8.58 13.22
CA ALA A 213 19.19 9.67 14.13
C ALA A 213 18.00 10.52 13.63
N VAL A 214 17.89 10.76 12.31
CA VAL A 214 16.78 11.50 11.71
C VAL A 214 15.50 10.66 11.79
N SER A 215 15.58 9.38 11.42
CA SER A 215 14.45 8.44 11.51
C SER A 215 13.94 8.28 12.94
N GLU A 216 14.84 8.11 13.89
CA GLU A 216 14.51 7.95 15.32
C GLU A 216 13.84 9.19 15.89
N ARG A 217 14.35 10.39 15.56
CA ARG A 217 13.74 11.66 15.95
C ARG A 217 12.31 11.76 15.43
N GLY A 218 12.11 11.51 14.14
CA GLY A 218 10.79 11.55 13.49
C GLY A 218 9.82 10.52 14.06
N LEU A 219 10.28 9.29 14.26
CA LEU A 219 9.49 8.22 14.90
C LEU A 219 9.05 8.60 16.32
N LYS A 220 9.96 9.08 17.16
CA LYS A 220 9.66 9.49 18.53
C LYS A 220 8.64 10.62 18.59
N LEU A 221 8.80 11.63 17.73
CA LEU A 221 7.88 12.77 17.65
C LEU A 221 6.49 12.32 17.18
N PHE A 222 6.41 11.51 16.13
CA PHE A 222 5.16 10.93 15.63
C PHE A 222 4.47 10.09 16.71
N ALA A 223 5.20 9.22 17.39
CA ALA A 223 4.67 8.36 18.46
C ALA A 223 4.13 9.17 19.63
N LYS A 224 4.76 10.31 19.95
CA LYS A 224 4.35 11.18 21.05
C LYS A 224 3.16 12.08 20.70
N GLU A 225 3.16 12.69 19.52
CA GLU A 225 2.22 13.77 19.19
C GLU A 225 1.12 13.35 18.19
N VAL A 226 1.41 12.44 17.25
CA VAL A 226 0.45 12.04 16.21
C VAL A 226 -0.31 10.78 16.60
N LEU A 227 0.38 9.71 16.96
CA LEU A 227 -0.22 8.41 17.24
C LEU A 227 -1.33 8.44 18.32
N PRO A 228 -1.18 9.17 19.46
CA PRO A 228 -2.24 9.25 20.47
C PRO A 228 -3.53 9.93 19.97
N VAL A 229 -3.41 10.86 19.03
CA VAL A 229 -4.56 11.54 18.43
C VAL A 229 -5.27 10.59 17.48
N LEU A 230 -4.53 9.90 16.60
CA LEU A 230 -5.10 8.91 15.67
C LEU A 230 -5.83 7.79 16.41
N LYS A 231 -5.28 7.30 17.51
CA LYS A 231 -5.91 6.25 18.34
C LYS A 231 -7.22 6.67 19.01
N LYS A 232 -7.47 7.97 19.16
CA LYS A 232 -8.71 8.51 19.75
C LYS A 232 -9.80 8.77 18.71
N TRP A 233 -9.51 8.63 17.42
CA TRP A 233 -10.52 8.82 16.40
C TRP A 233 -11.62 7.77 16.52
N ALA A 234 -12.86 8.24 16.71
CA ALA A 234 -14.02 7.35 16.66
C ALA A 234 -14.21 6.81 15.23
N PRO A 235 -14.67 5.57 15.04
CA PRO A 235 -14.96 5.05 13.72
C PRO A 235 -15.90 5.96 12.92
N VAL A 236 -15.65 6.09 11.61
CA VAL A 236 -16.54 6.84 10.72
C VAL A 236 -17.87 6.10 10.63
N SER A 237 -18.97 6.75 11.03
CA SER A 237 -20.29 6.13 10.90
C SER A 237 -20.62 5.95 9.42
N LYS A 238 -21.08 4.77 9.03
CA LYS A 238 -21.42 4.40 7.64
C LYS A 238 -22.47 5.29 6.97
N ALA A 239 -23.14 6.18 7.73
CA ALA A 239 -24.21 7.06 7.23
C ALA A 239 -23.71 8.31 6.48
N LYS A 240 -22.41 8.66 6.51
CA LYS A 240 -21.88 9.88 5.86
C LYS A 240 -21.11 9.64 4.57
N ALA A 241 -21.01 8.42 4.08
CA ALA A 241 -20.31 8.09 2.84
C ALA A 241 -21.25 8.03 1.61
N ALA A 242 -22.51 8.44 1.75
CA ALA A 242 -23.53 8.38 0.71
C ALA A 242 -24.14 9.76 0.35
N GLU A 243 -23.56 10.86 0.79
CA GLU A 243 -23.82 12.23 0.32
C GLU A 243 -22.58 12.77 -0.41
#